data_98f54d1de34573815cf4b819837ab2fe
#
_entry.id   98f54d1de34573815cf4b819837ab2fe
#
_cell.length_a   1.000
_cell.length_b   1.000
_cell.length_c   1.000
_cell.angle_alpha   90.00
_cell.angle_beta   90.00
_cell.angle_gamma   90.00
#
_symmetry.space_group_name_H-M   'P 1'
#
loop_
_entity.id
_entity.type
_entity.pdbx_description
1 polymer ?
#
loop_
_entity_poly.entity_id
_entity_poly.type
_entity_poly.pdbx_seq_one_letter_code
_entity_poly.pdbx_strand_id
1 'polypeptide(L)'
;MCIRDSPDCAQQEYDRILDLDNRGLFSQLTYEPSANVAAPHIATGVRPKMAILREQGVNGHVEMAAAFDRAGFAAYDVHMSDIISGRVSLQDFAGFVACGGFSYGDVLGAGEGWAKSILFNALARDEFSAFFERTDSFALGVCNGCQMMSNLLSLIHI
;
A
#
# COMPACT_ATOMS: atom_id res chain seq x y z
N MET A 1 -20.25 15.47 5.98
CA MET A 1 -20.78 16.73 6.51
C MET A 1 -22.16 16.95 5.91
N CYS A 2 -23.15 17.22 6.71
CA CYS A 2 -24.53 17.36 6.22
C CYS A 2 -24.80 18.84 5.94
N ILE A 3 -25.17 19.19 4.69
CA ILE A 3 -25.52 20.57 4.27
C ILE A 3 -26.63 21.16 5.14
N ARG A 4 -27.49 20.31 5.73
CA ARG A 4 -28.57 20.73 6.63
C ARG A 4 -28.07 21.23 7.99
N ASP A 5 -26.91 20.76 8.45
CA ASP A 5 -26.42 21.06 9.79
C ASP A 5 -25.58 22.35 9.82
N SER A 6 -25.05 22.77 8.65
CA SER A 6 -24.20 23.95 8.53
C SER A 6 -24.38 24.65 7.18
N PRO A 7 -25.51 25.31 6.96
CA PRO A 7 -25.77 25.96 5.66
C PRO A 7 -24.77 27.08 5.37
N ASP A 8 -24.30 27.80 6.38
CA ASP A 8 -23.30 28.87 6.22
C ASP A 8 -21.94 28.31 5.78
N CYS A 9 -21.53 27.14 6.31
CA CYS A 9 -20.31 26.49 5.87
C CYS A 9 -20.42 26.02 4.43
N ALA A 10 -21.56 25.47 4.03
CA ALA A 10 -21.81 25.05 2.66
C ALA A 10 -21.77 26.23 1.69
N GLN A 11 -22.33 27.37 2.08
CA GLN A 11 -22.27 28.62 1.28
C GLN A 11 -20.82 29.11 1.18
N GLN A 12 -20.06 29.12 2.26
CA GLN A 12 -18.63 29.51 2.25
C GLN A 12 -17.78 28.61 1.33
N GLU A 13 -18.03 27.29 1.33
CA GLU A 13 -17.37 26.37 0.42
C GLU A 13 -17.70 26.70 -1.05
N TYR A 14 -18.95 26.97 -1.33
CA TYR A 14 -19.39 27.33 -2.66
C TYR A 14 -18.78 28.68 -3.13
N ASP A 15 -18.79 29.71 -2.27
CA ASP A 15 -18.23 31.02 -2.58
C ASP A 15 -16.73 30.94 -2.87
N ARG A 16 -15.99 30.03 -2.18
CA ARG A 16 -14.57 29.78 -2.47
C ARG A 16 -14.33 29.20 -3.86
N ILE A 17 -15.25 28.42 -4.40
CA ILE A 17 -15.14 27.88 -5.77
C ILE A 17 -15.28 29.01 -6.80
N LEU A 18 -16.05 30.05 -6.48
CA LEU A 18 -16.28 31.19 -7.35
C LEU A 18 -15.19 32.27 -7.26
N ASP A 19 -14.35 32.20 -6.23
CA ASP A 19 -13.25 33.14 -6.03
C ASP A 19 -12.06 32.76 -6.94
N LEU A 20 -11.93 33.54 -8.04
CA LEU A 20 -10.88 33.33 -9.04
C LEU A 20 -9.46 33.64 -8.52
N ASP A 21 -9.33 34.39 -7.42
CA ASP A 21 -8.06 34.71 -6.78
C ASP A 21 -7.65 33.67 -5.78
N ASN A 22 -8.54 32.72 -5.42
CA ASN A 22 -8.27 31.64 -4.51
C ASN A 22 -7.40 30.57 -5.19
N ARG A 23 -6.14 30.50 -4.78
CA ARG A 23 -5.18 29.52 -5.30
C ARG A 23 -5.38 28.09 -4.78
N GLY A 24 -6.41 27.85 -3.96
CA GLY A 24 -6.66 26.57 -3.35
C GLY A 24 -5.69 26.24 -2.22
N LEU A 25 -5.45 24.93 -2.03
CA LEU A 25 -4.50 24.47 -1.02
C LEU A 25 -3.07 24.76 -1.49
N PHE A 26 -2.31 25.39 -0.61
CA PHE A 26 -0.90 25.70 -0.84
C PHE A 26 -0.04 24.99 0.20
N SER A 27 0.90 24.16 -0.25
CA SER A 27 1.86 23.47 0.61
C SER A 27 3.24 24.08 0.50
N GLN A 28 3.89 24.32 1.65
CA GLN A 28 5.31 24.57 1.69
C GLN A 28 6.05 23.23 1.70
N LEU A 29 6.77 22.94 0.63
CA LEU A 29 7.56 21.73 0.54
C LEU A 29 8.91 21.97 1.22
N THR A 30 9.35 20.98 2.01
CA THR A 30 10.67 20.98 2.67
C THR A 30 11.70 20.20 1.85
N TYR A 31 11.33 19.74 0.67
CA TYR A 31 12.18 18.98 -0.24
C TYR A 31 12.05 19.51 -1.66
N GLU A 32 13.02 19.20 -2.51
CA GLU A 32 13.01 19.55 -3.93
C GLU A 32 12.21 18.47 -4.72
N PRO A 33 11.02 18.81 -5.28
CA PRO A 33 10.17 17.82 -5.96
C PRO A 33 10.79 17.20 -7.21
N SER A 34 11.72 17.90 -7.85
CA SER A 34 12.42 17.39 -9.05
C SER A 34 13.62 16.51 -8.71
N ALA A 35 14.03 16.41 -7.43
CA ALA A 35 15.13 15.57 -7.01
C ALA A 35 14.79 14.09 -7.16
N ASN A 36 15.57 13.36 -7.96
CA ASN A 36 15.44 11.92 -8.07
C ASN A 36 16.40 11.23 -7.10
N VAL A 37 15.91 10.97 -5.88
CA VAL A 37 16.70 10.31 -4.83
C VAL A 37 17.04 8.85 -5.15
N ALA A 38 16.29 8.22 -6.06
CA ALA A 38 16.55 6.85 -6.49
C ALA A 38 17.64 6.75 -7.57
N ALA A 39 17.95 7.83 -8.27
CA ALA A 39 18.91 7.82 -9.39
C ALA A 39 20.27 7.19 -9.07
N PRO A 40 20.94 7.48 -7.93
CA PRO A 40 22.20 6.84 -7.59
C PRO A 40 22.09 5.31 -7.43
N HIS A 41 20.98 4.83 -6.89
CA HIS A 41 20.73 3.40 -6.69
C HIS A 41 20.40 2.71 -8.01
N ILE A 42 19.60 3.34 -8.86
CA ILE A 42 19.28 2.84 -10.21
C ILE A 42 20.56 2.71 -11.05
N ALA A 43 21.48 3.66 -10.93
CA ALA A 43 22.75 3.65 -11.66
C ALA A 43 23.64 2.44 -11.34
N THR A 44 23.46 1.80 -10.18
CA THR A 44 24.18 0.57 -9.81
C THR A 44 23.78 -0.65 -10.64
N GLY A 45 22.60 -0.60 -11.30
CA GLY A 45 22.01 -1.73 -12.02
C GLY A 45 21.44 -2.83 -11.13
N VAL A 46 21.59 -2.72 -9.81
CA VAL A 46 20.99 -3.67 -8.85
C VAL A 46 19.50 -3.33 -8.69
N ARG A 47 18.64 -4.34 -8.87
CA ARG A 47 17.20 -4.20 -8.76
C ARG A 47 16.66 -5.20 -7.73
N PRO A 48 16.55 -4.80 -6.45
CA PRO A 48 15.96 -5.67 -5.42
C PRO A 48 14.54 -6.07 -5.80
N LYS A 49 14.19 -7.32 -5.53
CA LYS A 49 12.84 -7.83 -5.84
C LYS A 49 11.81 -7.26 -4.86
N MET A 50 10.69 -6.79 -5.40
CA MET A 50 9.55 -6.26 -4.64
C MET A 50 8.30 -7.05 -4.98
N ALA A 51 7.64 -7.64 -3.98
CA ALA A 51 6.36 -8.32 -4.16
C ALA A 51 5.22 -7.29 -4.13
N ILE A 52 4.48 -7.18 -5.23
CA ILE A 52 3.27 -6.36 -5.33
C ILE A 52 2.09 -7.28 -4.98
N LEU A 53 1.70 -7.26 -3.71
CA LEU A 53 0.68 -8.17 -3.19
C LEU A 53 -0.72 -7.71 -3.60
N ARG A 54 -1.51 -8.65 -4.04
CA ARG A 54 -2.92 -8.44 -4.31
C ARG A 54 -3.78 -9.65 -3.91
N GLU A 55 -5.03 -9.36 -3.67
CA GLU A 55 -6.11 -10.31 -3.42
C GLU A 55 -7.33 -9.89 -4.25
N GLN A 56 -8.36 -10.72 -4.35
CA GLN A 56 -9.59 -10.34 -5.01
C GLN A 56 -10.17 -9.05 -4.43
N GLY A 57 -10.57 -8.12 -5.29
CA GLY A 57 -11.07 -6.79 -4.89
C GLY A 57 -9.98 -5.74 -4.65
N VAL A 58 -8.70 -6.12 -4.73
CA VAL A 58 -7.57 -5.18 -4.74
C VAL A 58 -7.45 -4.54 -6.12
N ASN A 59 -7.10 -3.25 -6.15
CA ASN A 59 -6.77 -2.52 -7.38
C ASN A 59 -5.53 -1.64 -7.17
N GLY A 60 -5.06 -1.00 -8.24
CA GLY A 60 -3.87 -0.14 -8.17
C GLY A 60 -2.55 -0.90 -8.11
N HIS A 61 -2.54 -2.23 -8.26
CA HIS A 61 -1.31 -3.04 -8.25
C HIS A 61 -0.41 -2.76 -9.46
N VAL A 62 -0.97 -2.42 -10.61
CA VAL A 62 -0.20 -2.06 -11.81
C VAL A 62 0.50 -0.72 -11.61
N GLU A 63 -0.19 0.27 -11.09
CA GLU A 63 0.36 1.59 -10.76
C GLU A 63 1.42 1.49 -9.68
N MET A 64 1.20 0.63 -8.68
CA MET A 64 2.18 0.37 -7.63
C MET A 64 3.43 -0.31 -8.19
N ALA A 65 3.27 -1.31 -9.06
CA ALA A 65 4.39 -1.94 -9.75
C ALA A 65 5.20 -0.92 -10.56
N ALA A 66 4.53 -0.01 -11.29
CA ALA A 66 5.18 1.06 -12.03
C ALA A 66 5.93 2.04 -11.11
N ALA A 67 5.38 2.35 -9.92
CA ALA A 67 6.04 3.22 -8.95
C ALA A 67 7.33 2.58 -8.41
N PHE A 68 7.28 1.31 -8.02
CA PHE A 68 8.46 0.57 -7.57
C PHE A 68 9.49 0.35 -8.69
N ASP A 69 9.05 0.08 -9.91
CA ASP A 69 9.94 -0.03 -11.06
C ASP A 69 10.73 1.27 -11.31
N ARG A 70 10.05 2.42 -11.26
CA ARG A 70 10.70 3.74 -11.36
C ARG A 70 11.66 4.01 -10.20
N ALA A 71 11.36 3.49 -9.01
CA ALA A 71 12.25 3.60 -7.84
C ALA A 71 13.45 2.65 -7.91
N GLY A 72 13.56 1.81 -8.95
CA GLY A 72 14.71 0.92 -9.18
C GLY A 72 14.54 -0.50 -8.65
N PHE A 73 13.33 -0.90 -8.26
CA PHE A 73 13.04 -2.27 -7.85
C PHE A 73 12.64 -3.13 -9.06
N ALA A 74 12.83 -4.44 -8.93
CA ALA A 74 12.20 -5.43 -9.81
C ALA A 74 10.84 -5.80 -9.20
N ALA A 75 9.76 -5.24 -9.74
CA ALA A 75 8.40 -5.45 -9.25
C ALA A 75 7.81 -6.76 -9.79
N TYR A 76 7.29 -7.59 -8.90
CA TYR A 76 6.63 -8.86 -9.21
C TYR A 76 5.18 -8.82 -8.76
N ASP A 77 4.25 -9.12 -9.65
CA ASP A 77 2.83 -9.31 -9.29
C ASP A 77 2.68 -10.63 -8.53
N VAL A 78 2.22 -10.55 -7.27
CA VAL A 78 2.06 -11.71 -6.39
C VAL A 78 0.62 -11.74 -5.87
N HIS A 79 -0.15 -12.72 -6.34
CA HIS A 79 -1.47 -12.97 -5.81
C HIS A 79 -1.38 -13.83 -4.54
N MET A 80 -2.25 -13.58 -3.56
CA MET A 80 -2.24 -14.35 -2.30
C MET A 80 -2.34 -15.87 -2.51
N SER A 81 -3.03 -16.32 -3.57
CA SER A 81 -3.08 -17.74 -3.92
C SER A 81 -1.71 -18.36 -4.22
N ASP A 82 -0.72 -17.54 -4.64
CA ASP A 82 0.63 -18.02 -4.93
C ASP A 82 1.39 -18.31 -3.63
N ILE A 83 1.19 -17.46 -2.62
CA ILE A 83 1.75 -17.66 -1.27
C ILE A 83 1.04 -18.82 -0.57
N ILE A 84 -0.29 -18.83 -0.58
CA ILE A 84 -1.12 -19.87 0.06
C ILE A 84 -0.82 -21.26 -0.49
N SER A 85 -0.49 -21.37 -1.78
CA SER A 85 -0.13 -22.65 -2.42
C SER A 85 1.36 -22.99 -2.34
N GLY A 86 2.19 -22.10 -1.78
CA GLY A 86 3.63 -22.29 -1.71
C GLY A 86 4.38 -22.13 -3.04
N ARG A 87 3.73 -21.55 -4.07
CA ARG A 87 4.41 -21.27 -5.35
C ARG A 87 5.39 -20.11 -5.25
N VAL A 88 5.13 -19.17 -4.37
CA VAL A 88 5.96 -17.99 -4.12
C VAL A 88 6.25 -17.90 -2.63
N SER A 89 7.51 -17.71 -2.27
CA SER A 89 7.96 -17.41 -0.92
C SER A 89 8.33 -15.93 -0.80
N LEU A 90 7.95 -15.30 0.31
CA LEU A 90 8.32 -13.92 0.63
C LEU A 90 9.81 -13.76 0.95
N GLN A 91 10.53 -14.86 1.22
CA GLN A 91 11.98 -14.85 1.46
C GLN A 91 12.77 -14.36 0.25
N ASP A 92 12.22 -14.52 -0.95
CA ASP A 92 12.87 -14.10 -2.20
C ASP A 92 12.85 -12.60 -2.45
N PHE A 93 12.12 -11.83 -1.63
CA PHE A 93 11.88 -10.41 -1.82
C PHE A 93 12.57 -9.54 -0.76
N ALA A 94 13.08 -8.39 -1.19
CA ALA A 94 13.57 -7.34 -0.28
C ALA A 94 12.43 -6.61 0.42
N GLY A 95 11.23 -6.63 -0.18
CA GLY A 95 10.04 -6.03 0.42
C GLY A 95 8.77 -6.51 -0.24
N PHE A 96 7.64 -6.20 0.40
CA PHE A 96 6.34 -6.30 -0.23
C PHE A 96 5.52 -5.02 -0.06
N VAL A 97 4.59 -4.78 -0.99
CA VAL A 97 3.55 -3.78 -0.85
C VAL A 97 2.18 -4.43 -0.93
N ALA A 98 1.36 -4.20 0.10
CA ALA A 98 -0.05 -4.56 0.11
C ALA A 98 -0.85 -3.40 -0.50
N CYS A 99 -1.44 -3.62 -1.68
CA CYS A 99 -2.11 -2.57 -2.44
C CYS A 99 -3.51 -2.24 -1.88
N GLY A 100 -4.04 -1.10 -2.31
CA GLY A 100 -5.38 -0.64 -1.96
C GLY A 100 -6.48 -1.34 -2.75
N GLY A 101 -7.70 -1.07 -2.37
CA GLY A 101 -8.92 -1.62 -2.96
C GLY A 101 -9.94 -1.96 -1.88
N PHE A 102 -10.72 -3.00 -2.15
CA PHE A 102 -11.73 -3.54 -1.24
C PHE A 102 -11.62 -5.06 -1.24
N SER A 103 -10.58 -5.59 -0.59
CA SER A 103 -10.33 -7.02 -0.57
C SER A 103 -11.52 -7.78 0.03
N TYR A 104 -12.00 -8.80 -0.68
CA TYR A 104 -13.22 -9.55 -0.35
C TYR A 104 -14.46 -8.64 -0.17
N GLY A 105 -14.50 -7.47 -0.84
CA GLY A 105 -15.60 -6.51 -0.73
C GLY A 105 -15.76 -5.90 0.67
N ASP A 106 -14.74 -6.01 1.54
CA ASP A 106 -14.77 -5.59 2.95
C ASP A 106 -15.94 -6.19 3.76
N VAL A 107 -16.45 -7.34 3.35
CA VAL A 107 -17.65 -7.99 3.95
C VAL A 107 -17.45 -8.31 5.45
N LEU A 108 -16.24 -8.67 5.84
CA LEU A 108 -15.87 -8.96 7.23
C LEU A 108 -15.32 -7.76 7.99
N GLY A 109 -15.17 -6.63 7.31
CA GLY A 109 -14.47 -5.45 7.77
C GLY A 109 -13.33 -5.08 6.84
N ALA A 110 -12.91 -3.82 6.85
CA ALA A 110 -11.90 -3.28 5.93
C ALA A 110 -10.56 -4.01 6.08
N GLY A 111 -10.13 -4.69 5.02
CA GLY A 111 -8.90 -5.48 5.00
C GLY A 111 -8.96 -6.80 5.80
N GLU A 112 -10.04 -7.05 6.54
CA GLU A 112 -10.12 -8.22 7.42
C GLU A 112 -10.17 -9.55 6.66
N GLY A 113 -10.88 -9.62 5.55
CA GLY A 113 -10.93 -10.83 4.73
C GLY A 113 -9.54 -11.25 4.27
N TRP A 114 -8.74 -10.29 3.83
CA TRP A 114 -7.35 -10.52 3.42
C TRP A 114 -6.48 -10.93 4.61
N ALA A 115 -6.54 -10.22 5.73
CA ALA A 115 -5.80 -10.59 6.93
C ALA A 115 -6.17 -12.00 7.42
N LYS A 116 -7.45 -12.36 7.39
CA LYS A 116 -7.91 -13.70 7.79
C LYS A 116 -7.42 -14.81 6.85
N SER A 117 -7.28 -14.54 5.55
CA SER A 117 -6.68 -15.51 4.61
C SER A 117 -5.22 -15.79 4.94
N ILE A 118 -4.51 -14.83 5.55
CA ILE A 118 -3.14 -15.01 6.06
C ILE A 118 -3.17 -15.75 7.41
N LEU A 119 -3.87 -15.20 8.39
CA LEU A 119 -3.84 -15.68 9.77
C LEU A 119 -4.33 -17.12 9.94
N PHE A 120 -5.33 -17.52 9.16
CA PHE A 120 -5.93 -18.86 9.26
C PHE A 120 -5.40 -19.87 8.23
N ASN A 121 -4.42 -19.48 7.41
CA ASN A 121 -3.68 -20.40 6.57
C ASN A 121 -2.26 -20.58 7.15
N ALA A 122 -1.90 -21.77 7.56
CA ALA A 122 -0.63 -22.04 8.24
C ALA A 122 0.58 -21.62 7.39
N LEU A 123 0.59 -21.97 6.09
CA LEU A 123 1.70 -21.63 5.21
C LEU A 123 1.86 -20.12 5.02
N ALA A 124 0.76 -19.43 4.71
CA ALA A 124 0.78 -17.96 4.55
C ALA A 124 1.17 -17.27 5.87
N ARG A 125 0.58 -17.69 7.00
CA ARG A 125 0.93 -17.10 8.30
C ARG A 125 2.42 -17.26 8.61
N ASP A 126 2.99 -18.43 8.39
CA ASP A 126 4.38 -18.70 8.69
C ASP A 126 5.32 -17.93 7.74
N GLU A 127 4.97 -17.76 6.46
CA GLU A 127 5.68 -16.91 5.50
C GLU A 127 5.69 -15.42 5.92
N PHE A 128 4.53 -14.86 6.32
CA PHE A 128 4.45 -13.49 6.79
C PHE A 128 5.17 -13.29 8.11
N SER A 129 5.06 -14.24 9.06
CA SER A 129 5.79 -14.19 10.33
C SER A 129 7.29 -14.15 10.08
N ALA A 130 7.81 -15.09 9.31
CA ALA A 130 9.23 -15.13 8.96
C ALA A 130 9.71 -13.88 8.23
N PHE A 131 8.85 -13.28 7.36
CA PHE A 131 9.18 -12.04 6.68
C PHE A 131 9.30 -10.86 7.65
N PHE A 132 8.39 -10.71 8.61
CA PHE A 132 8.42 -9.62 9.58
C PHE A 132 9.54 -9.75 10.62
N GLU A 133 10.08 -10.94 10.84
CA GLU A 133 11.26 -11.15 11.68
C GLU A 133 12.58 -10.72 11.03
N ARG A 134 12.59 -10.51 9.72
CA ARG A 134 13.79 -10.10 8.98
C ARG A 134 14.14 -8.64 9.25
N THR A 135 15.44 -8.36 9.39
CA THR A 135 15.99 -7.01 9.58
C THR A 135 16.41 -6.34 8.26
N ASP A 136 16.40 -7.09 7.15
CA ASP A 136 16.82 -6.66 5.81
C ASP A 136 15.65 -6.50 4.84
N SER A 137 14.42 -6.44 5.34
CA SER A 137 13.20 -6.32 4.57
C SER A 137 12.33 -5.17 5.03
N PHE A 138 11.39 -4.75 4.19
CA PHE A 138 10.39 -3.75 4.54
C PHE A 138 9.02 -4.10 3.96
N ALA A 139 7.97 -3.56 4.56
CA ALA A 139 6.60 -3.70 4.08
C ALA A 139 5.92 -2.33 3.98
N LEU A 140 5.09 -2.16 2.96
CA LEU A 140 4.26 -0.98 2.77
C LEU A 140 2.80 -1.40 2.62
N GLY A 141 1.92 -0.85 3.45
CA GLY A 141 0.48 -0.98 3.28
C GLY A 141 -0.13 0.31 2.74
N VAL A 142 -0.98 0.20 1.72
CA VAL A 142 -1.67 1.34 1.12
C VAL A 142 -3.17 1.13 1.22
N CYS A 143 -3.90 2.07 1.83
CA CYS A 143 -5.36 2.03 1.96
C CYS A 143 -5.84 0.69 2.54
N ASN A 144 -6.55 -0.13 1.77
CA ASN A 144 -7.01 -1.47 2.19
C ASN A 144 -5.85 -2.39 2.60
N GLY A 145 -4.69 -2.28 1.95
CA GLY A 145 -3.48 -2.99 2.36
C GLY A 145 -2.97 -2.56 3.74
N CYS A 146 -3.07 -1.26 4.09
CA CYS A 146 -2.76 -0.78 5.43
C CYS A 146 -3.75 -1.35 6.47
N GLN A 147 -5.03 -1.37 6.14
CA GLN A 147 -6.07 -1.97 6.99
C GLN A 147 -5.84 -3.47 7.19
N MET A 148 -5.46 -4.18 6.15
CA MET A 148 -5.06 -5.58 6.25
C MET A 148 -3.86 -5.75 7.19
N MET A 149 -2.79 -4.99 7.00
CA MET A 149 -1.59 -5.07 7.84
C MET A 149 -1.90 -4.74 9.31
N SER A 150 -2.79 -3.79 9.59
CA SER A 150 -3.20 -3.47 10.96
C SER A 150 -3.88 -4.64 11.67
N ASN A 151 -4.47 -5.57 10.93
CA ASN A 151 -5.04 -6.80 11.47
C ASN A 151 -4.01 -7.93 11.66
N LEU A 152 -2.75 -7.74 11.19
CA LEU A 152 -1.65 -8.67 11.37
C LEU A 152 -0.73 -8.31 12.55
N LEU A 153 -1.17 -7.46 13.48
CA LEU A 153 -0.35 -6.99 14.62
C LEU A 153 0.25 -8.13 15.46
N SER A 154 -0.41 -9.31 15.49
CA SER A 154 0.14 -10.49 16.17
C SER A 154 1.37 -11.08 15.48
N LEU A 155 1.61 -10.75 14.21
CA LEU A 155 2.77 -11.18 13.42
C LEU A 155 3.81 -10.05 13.30
N ILE A 156 3.37 -8.80 13.38
CA ILE A 156 4.23 -7.61 13.32
C ILE A 156 4.60 -7.27 14.75
N HIS A 157 5.82 -7.53 15.16
CA HIS A 157 6.32 -7.19 16.49
C HIS A 157 6.50 -5.67 16.62
N ILE A 158 5.40 -4.95 16.90
CA ILE A 158 5.40 -3.52 17.21
C ILE A 158 5.24 -3.33 18.71
#